data_b3340d90cd2d87f9b959ae792e1361f6
#
_entry.id   b3340d90cd2d87f9b959ae792e1361f6
#
_cell.length_a   1.000
_cell.length_b   1.000
_cell.length_c   1.000
_cell.angle_alpha   90.00
_cell.angle_beta   90.00
_cell.angle_gamma   90.00
#
_symmetry.space_group_name_H-M   'P 1'
#
loop_
_entity.id
_entity.type
_entity.pdbx_description
1 polymer ?
#
loop_
_entity_poly.entity_id
_entity_poly.type
_entity_poly.pdbx_seq_one_letter_code
_entity_poly.pdbx_strand_id
1 'polypeptide(L)'
;MSKKFFLACVVGIATTAFGADGPCVIAGRGHFRIHVGTAGLFGAFAHDHLVEAQKITGCAAMDSKEITHSSIKLDFPSDGIRVVDAKENPKDRAEVQKTMETEVLRVSEFPRVTFESTSVEREVTNRLLVHGNLTIRGRTQPAIIPVALKRLPDGTYQAAGQYKFKQTTFGIKPIQLAGGTVKVKDELQIEFELFLR
;
A
#
# COMPACT_ATOMS: atom_id res chain seq x y z
N MET A 1 -12.58 -58.96 -14.59
CA MET A 1 -12.51 -57.65 -15.26
C MET A 1 -13.16 -56.63 -14.32
N SER A 2 -12.37 -55.90 -13.56
CA SER A 2 -12.86 -54.95 -12.55
C SER A 2 -12.58 -53.51 -13.06
N LYS A 3 -13.63 -52.76 -13.40
CA LYS A 3 -13.55 -51.39 -13.84
C LYS A 3 -13.43 -50.48 -12.61
N LYS A 4 -12.27 -49.88 -12.40
CA LYS A 4 -12.06 -48.84 -11.41
C LYS A 4 -12.62 -47.53 -11.96
N PHE A 5 -13.66 -47.00 -11.34
CA PHE A 5 -14.17 -45.66 -11.57
C PHE A 5 -13.23 -44.63 -10.86
N PHE A 6 -12.58 -43.81 -11.64
CA PHE A 6 -11.83 -42.65 -11.14
C PHE A 6 -12.84 -41.47 -11.00
N LEU A 7 -13.17 -41.12 -9.77
CA LEU A 7 -13.96 -39.96 -9.45
C LEU A 7 -13.03 -38.72 -9.44
N ALA A 8 -13.03 -37.94 -10.50
CA ALA A 8 -12.29 -36.70 -10.57
C ALA A 8 -13.05 -35.64 -9.76
N CYS A 9 -12.47 -35.25 -8.60
CA CYS A 9 -12.96 -34.14 -7.79
C CYS A 9 -12.52 -32.84 -8.47
N VAL A 10 -13.43 -32.19 -9.21
CA VAL A 10 -13.22 -30.86 -9.75
C VAL A 10 -13.38 -29.88 -8.60
N VAL A 11 -12.27 -29.41 -8.05
CA VAL A 11 -12.27 -28.26 -7.11
C VAL A 11 -12.54 -27.01 -7.94
N GLY A 12 -13.77 -26.56 -7.93
CA GLY A 12 -14.17 -25.29 -8.52
C GLY A 12 -13.55 -24.14 -7.73
N ILE A 13 -12.52 -23.52 -8.29
CA ILE A 13 -12.02 -22.23 -7.80
C ILE A 13 -13.08 -21.19 -8.16
N ALA A 14 -13.87 -20.78 -7.16
CA ALA A 14 -14.77 -19.65 -7.30
C ALA A 14 -13.92 -18.39 -7.42
N THR A 15 -13.67 -17.94 -8.65
CA THR A 15 -13.17 -16.59 -8.89
C THR A 15 -14.31 -15.63 -8.59
N THR A 16 -14.28 -15.02 -7.40
CA THR A 16 -15.14 -13.88 -7.12
C THR A 16 -14.73 -12.75 -8.05
N ALA A 17 -15.53 -12.52 -9.09
CA ALA A 17 -15.39 -11.33 -9.91
C ALA A 17 -15.67 -10.12 -8.99
N PHE A 18 -14.67 -9.28 -8.77
CA PHE A 18 -14.86 -7.96 -8.16
C PHE A 18 -15.77 -7.16 -9.12
N GLY A 19 -17.03 -7.04 -8.76
CA GLY A 19 -17.97 -6.18 -9.47
C GLY A 19 -17.51 -4.73 -9.36
N ALA A 20 -17.53 -4.01 -10.48
CA ALA A 20 -17.16 -2.60 -10.57
C ALA A 20 -18.19 -1.64 -9.94
N ASP A 21 -19.13 -2.13 -9.13
CA ASP A 21 -20.31 -1.39 -8.68
C ASP A 21 -20.17 -0.73 -7.30
N GLY A 22 -18.98 -0.71 -6.70
CA GLY A 22 -18.73 -0.12 -5.39
C GLY A 22 -18.06 1.25 -5.44
N PRO A 23 -17.97 1.97 -4.29
CA PRO A 23 -17.31 3.25 -4.22
C PRO A 23 -15.82 3.13 -4.56
N CYS A 24 -15.35 4.00 -5.47
CA CYS A 24 -13.98 4.03 -5.94
C CYS A 24 -13.22 5.25 -5.39
N VAL A 25 -11.89 5.15 -5.34
CA VAL A 25 -11.02 6.24 -4.89
C VAL A 25 -11.23 7.47 -5.76
N ILE A 26 -11.47 8.61 -5.12
CA ILE A 26 -11.59 9.91 -5.79
C ILE A 26 -10.18 10.45 -6.01
N ALA A 27 -9.74 10.49 -7.26
CA ALA A 27 -8.42 10.97 -7.64
C ALA A 27 -8.21 12.42 -7.18
N GLY A 28 -7.02 12.70 -6.63
CA GLY A 28 -6.64 14.04 -6.18
C GLY A 28 -7.32 14.51 -4.89
N ARG A 29 -8.11 13.66 -4.22
CA ARG A 29 -8.69 13.94 -2.92
C ARG A 29 -8.05 13.07 -1.84
N GLY A 30 -7.55 13.70 -0.77
CA GLY A 30 -6.81 13.04 0.30
C GLY A 30 -5.31 12.96 0.03
N HIS A 31 -4.64 12.05 0.71
CA HIS A 31 -3.21 11.84 0.58
C HIS A 31 -2.82 10.40 0.92
N PHE A 32 -1.69 9.95 0.42
CA PHE A 32 -1.05 8.71 0.80
C PHE A 32 0.46 8.94 0.87
N ARG A 33 0.98 9.06 2.09
CA ARG A 33 2.34 9.46 2.39
C ARG A 33 3.15 8.34 2.99
N ILE A 34 4.40 8.27 2.61
CA ILE A 34 5.36 7.32 3.14
C ILE A 34 6.50 8.11 3.79
N HIS A 35 6.68 7.94 5.08
CA HIS A 35 7.77 8.53 5.86
C HIS A 35 8.96 7.59 5.83
N VAL A 36 10.07 8.08 5.31
CA VAL A 36 11.32 7.35 5.11
C VAL A 36 12.37 7.97 6.02
N GLY A 37 12.59 7.36 7.16
CA GLY A 37 13.55 7.85 8.15
C GLY A 37 14.99 7.48 7.82
N THR A 38 15.93 8.22 8.41
CA THR A 38 17.36 7.97 8.33
C THR A 38 17.94 7.46 9.63
N ALA A 39 19.07 6.76 9.56
CA ALA A 39 19.81 6.17 10.67
C ALA A 39 21.33 6.15 10.37
N GLY A 40 22.14 5.74 11.36
CA GLY A 40 23.59 5.65 11.26
C GLY A 40 24.33 6.73 12.06
N LEU A 41 25.66 6.67 12.08
CA LEU A 41 26.49 7.59 12.87
C LEU A 41 26.30 9.06 12.48
N PHE A 42 26.03 9.32 11.22
CA PHE A 42 25.74 10.65 10.68
C PHE A 42 24.25 10.82 10.29
N GLY A 43 23.37 9.93 10.76
CA GLY A 43 21.93 10.02 10.49
C GLY A 43 21.30 11.32 10.99
N ALA A 44 21.87 11.95 12.02
CA ALA A 44 21.42 13.26 12.51
C ALA A 44 21.68 14.41 11.52
N PHE A 45 22.57 14.23 10.55
CA PHE A 45 22.85 15.20 9.48
C PHE A 45 22.15 14.85 8.15
N ALA A 46 21.48 13.70 8.10
CA ALA A 46 20.68 13.29 6.97
C ALA A 46 19.21 13.65 7.22
N HIS A 47 18.49 13.95 6.14
CA HIS A 47 17.08 14.31 6.22
C HIS A 47 16.19 13.08 6.09
N ASP A 48 15.10 13.04 6.85
CA ASP A 48 14.02 12.12 6.58
C ASP A 48 13.29 12.54 5.30
N HIS A 49 12.96 11.58 4.45
CA HIS A 49 12.28 11.85 3.19
C HIS A 49 10.77 11.62 3.32
N LEU A 50 10.01 12.50 2.70
CA LEU A 50 8.58 12.33 2.51
C LEU A 50 8.31 11.93 1.07
N VAL A 51 7.65 10.78 0.92
CA VAL A 51 7.25 10.25 -0.37
C VAL A 51 5.73 10.20 -0.42
N GLU A 52 5.13 10.50 -1.57
CA GLU A 52 3.68 10.51 -1.75
C GLU A 52 3.29 9.68 -2.98
N ALA A 53 2.27 8.83 -2.83
CA ALA A 53 1.63 8.18 -3.97
C ALA A 53 0.58 9.14 -4.56
N GLN A 54 0.93 9.82 -5.65
CA GLN A 54 0.09 10.81 -6.30
C GLN A 54 -0.99 10.21 -7.19
N LYS A 55 -0.81 8.95 -7.61
CA LYS A 55 -1.77 8.20 -8.40
C LYS A 55 -2.23 6.99 -7.60
N ILE A 56 -3.50 6.95 -7.27
CA ILE A 56 -4.13 5.84 -6.56
C ILE A 56 -5.43 5.52 -7.26
N THR A 57 -5.64 4.26 -7.60
CA THR A 57 -6.90 3.77 -8.14
C THR A 57 -7.37 2.57 -7.35
N GLY A 58 -8.64 2.25 -7.46
CA GLY A 58 -9.23 1.10 -6.81
C GLY A 58 -10.63 1.37 -6.29
N CYS A 59 -11.33 0.30 -6.00
CA CYS A 59 -12.71 0.35 -5.54
C CYS A 59 -12.92 -0.60 -4.37
N ALA A 60 -13.97 -0.34 -3.58
CA ALA A 60 -14.39 -1.17 -2.47
C ALA A 60 -15.77 -1.78 -2.79
N ALA A 61 -15.94 -3.05 -2.50
CA ALA A 61 -17.28 -3.65 -2.40
C ALA A 61 -17.75 -3.43 -0.95
N MET A 62 -18.66 -2.47 -0.75
CA MET A 62 -19.14 -2.07 0.57
C MET A 62 -20.45 -2.79 0.92
N ASP A 63 -20.45 -3.56 2.01
CA ASP A 63 -21.69 -4.07 2.57
C ASP A 63 -22.24 -3.06 3.59
N SER A 64 -23.37 -2.45 3.26
CA SER A 64 -24.00 -1.42 4.10
C SER A 64 -24.68 -1.98 5.35
N LYS A 65 -24.96 -3.29 5.40
CA LYS A 65 -25.57 -3.98 6.54
C LYS A 65 -24.52 -4.53 7.48
N GLU A 66 -23.45 -5.13 6.90
CA GLU A 66 -22.38 -5.73 7.69
C GLU A 66 -21.00 -5.37 7.07
N ILE A 67 -20.38 -4.35 7.65
CA ILE A 67 -19.12 -3.80 7.13
C ILE A 67 -17.99 -4.83 7.06
N THR A 68 -18.04 -5.88 7.88
CA THR A 68 -17.06 -6.96 7.88
C THR A 68 -17.11 -7.83 6.62
N HIS A 69 -18.20 -7.77 5.85
CA HIS A 69 -18.31 -8.41 4.54
C HIS A 69 -17.78 -7.53 3.39
N SER A 70 -17.30 -6.34 3.71
CA SER A 70 -16.72 -5.44 2.71
C SER A 70 -15.33 -5.89 2.29
N SER A 71 -14.92 -5.45 1.09
CA SER A 71 -13.58 -5.67 0.57
C SER A 71 -13.08 -4.46 -0.18
N ILE A 72 -11.76 -4.34 -0.35
CA ILE A 72 -11.12 -3.26 -1.09
C ILE A 72 -9.94 -3.77 -1.90
N LYS A 73 -9.79 -3.23 -3.10
CA LYS A 73 -8.61 -3.42 -3.93
C LYS A 73 -8.06 -2.06 -4.33
N LEU A 74 -6.77 -1.83 -4.04
CA LEU A 74 -6.05 -0.60 -4.36
C LEU A 74 -4.87 -0.90 -5.27
N ASP A 75 -4.61 0.02 -6.17
CA ASP A 75 -3.50 -0.02 -7.10
C ASP A 75 -2.78 1.32 -7.10
N PHE A 76 -1.47 1.26 -6.97
CA PHE A 76 -0.56 2.39 -6.93
C PHE A 76 0.46 2.21 -8.07
N PRO A 77 0.30 2.92 -9.19
CA PRO A 77 1.33 2.95 -10.23
C PRO A 77 2.67 3.40 -9.62
N SER A 78 3.71 2.59 -9.76
CA SER A 78 5.02 2.86 -9.14
C SER A 78 5.65 4.15 -9.67
N ASP A 79 5.35 4.53 -10.92
CA ASP A 79 5.75 5.81 -11.52
C ASP A 79 5.00 7.01 -10.95
N GLY A 80 3.93 6.79 -10.19
CA GLY A 80 3.18 7.82 -9.47
C GLY A 80 3.67 8.06 -8.04
N ILE A 81 4.68 7.33 -7.57
CA ILE A 81 5.28 7.49 -6.23
C ILE A 81 6.38 8.54 -6.32
N ARG A 82 6.24 9.66 -5.60
CA ARG A 82 7.08 10.85 -5.73
C ARG A 82 7.68 11.31 -4.40
N VAL A 83 8.95 11.71 -4.43
CA VAL A 83 9.60 12.42 -3.34
C VAL A 83 9.08 13.85 -3.31
N VAL A 84 8.48 14.26 -2.17
CA VAL A 84 7.78 15.55 -2.03
C VAL A 84 8.40 16.44 -0.95
N ASP A 85 9.67 16.24 -0.61
CA ASP A 85 10.38 17.03 0.39
C ASP A 85 10.50 18.49 -0.02
N ALA A 86 9.73 19.35 0.63
CA ALA A 86 9.72 20.78 0.31
C ALA A 86 11.02 21.50 0.75
N LYS A 87 11.76 20.92 1.71
CA LYS A 87 12.99 21.52 2.27
C LYS A 87 14.24 21.12 1.50
N GLU A 88 14.18 20.10 0.66
CA GLU A 88 15.31 19.62 -0.10
C GLU A 88 15.49 20.40 -1.40
N ASN A 89 16.74 20.64 -1.79
CA ASN A 89 16.97 21.33 -3.05
C ASN A 89 16.51 20.47 -4.25
N PRO A 90 16.10 21.06 -5.36
CA PRO A 90 15.53 20.33 -6.49
C PRO A 90 16.46 19.26 -7.10
N LYS A 91 17.78 19.48 -7.06
CA LYS A 91 18.76 18.53 -7.61
C LYS A 91 18.85 17.27 -6.76
N ASP A 92 18.98 17.42 -5.44
CA ASP A 92 19.10 16.30 -4.51
C ASP A 92 17.78 15.51 -4.47
N ARG A 93 16.64 16.19 -4.47
CA ARG A 93 15.33 15.54 -4.59
C ARG A 93 15.20 14.72 -5.88
N ALA A 94 15.70 15.23 -7.01
CA ALA A 94 15.68 14.49 -8.28
C ALA A 94 16.58 13.24 -8.23
N GLU A 95 17.72 13.31 -7.53
CA GLU A 95 18.63 12.18 -7.34
C GLU A 95 18.00 11.10 -6.43
N VAL A 96 17.37 11.50 -5.32
CA VAL A 96 16.62 10.59 -4.44
C VAL A 96 15.47 9.94 -5.20
N GLN A 97 14.72 10.71 -6.01
CA GLN A 97 13.64 10.20 -6.86
C GLN A 97 14.16 9.14 -7.83
N LYS A 98 15.26 9.43 -8.52
CA LYS A 98 15.88 8.50 -9.47
C LYS A 98 16.32 7.20 -8.76
N THR A 99 17.00 7.30 -7.63
CA THR A 99 17.42 6.13 -6.83
C THR A 99 16.22 5.30 -6.37
N MET A 100 15.14 5.95 -5.90
CA MET A 100 13.92 5.27 -5.52
C MET A 100 13.30 4.50 -6.70
N GLU A 101 13.25 5.10 -7.89
CA GLU A 101 12.68 4.49 -9.09
C GLU A 101 13.53 3.32 -9.62
N THR A 102 14.86 3.46 -9.62
CA THR A 102 15.75 2.50 -10.27
C THR A 102 16.21 1.38 -9.34
N GLU A 103 16.49 1.66 -8.07
CA GLU A 103 17.09 0.71 -7.14
C GLU A 103 16.07 0.17 -6.12
N VAL A 104 15.23 1.06 -5.56
CA VAL A 104 14.30 0.69 -4.49
C VAL A 104 13.05 0.02 -5.05
N LEU A 105 12.32 0.68 -5.94
CA LEU A 105 11.07 0.17 -6.52
C LEU A 105 11.29 -0.64 -7.80
N ARG A 106 12.34 -0.34 -8.56
CA ARG A 106 12.63 -0.94 -9.87
C ARG A 106 11.41 -0.81 -10.78
N VAL A 107 10.96 0.42 -10.99
CA VAL A 107 9.68 0.76 -11.62
C VAL A 107 9.49 0.11 -13.00
N SER A 108 10.57 -0.01 -13.79
CA SER A 108 10.54 -0.67 -15.10
C SER A 108 10.18 -2.16 -15.05
N GLU A 109 10.51 -2.84 -13.95
CA GLU A 109 10.25 -4.28 -13.76
C GLU A 109 8.97 -4.50 -12.96
N PHE A 110 8.70 -3.61 -12.01
CA PHE A 110 7.57 -3.69 -11.08
C PHE A 110 6.74 -2.40 -11.14
N PRO A 111 5.93 -2.23 -12.21
CA PRO A 111 5.23 -0.98 -12.47
C PRO A 111 4.09 -0.68 -11.49
N ARG A 112 3.77 -1.61 -10.57
CA ARG A 112 2.63 -1.48 -9.67
C ARG A 112 2.96 -1.96 -8.26
N VAL A 113 2.42 -1.24 -7.27
CA VAL A 113 2.23 -1.69 -5.90
C VAL A 113 0.73 -1.93 -5.71
N THR A 114 0.32 -3.03 -5.10
CA THR A 114 -1.10 -3.37 -4.94
C THR A 114 -1.43 -3.78 -3.51
N PHE A 115 -2.64 -3.47 -3.08
CA PHE A 115 -3.23 -4.01 -1.86
C PHE A 115 -4.60 -4.61 -2.17
N GLU A 116 -4.84 -5.83 -1.70
CA GLU A 116 -6.12 -6.52 -1.84
C GLU A 116 -6.53 -7.10 -0.49
N SER A 117 -7.68 -6.67 0.04
CA SER A 117 -8.18 -7.17 1.32
C SER A 117 -8.63 -8.62 1.22
N THR A 118 -8.40 -9.37 2.29
CA THR A 118 -8.87 -10.76 2.46
C THR A 118 -9.98 -10.88 3.49
N SER A 119 -10.00 -9.99 4.50
CA SER A 119 -11.08 -9.87 5.47
C SER A 119 -11.08 -8.51 6.13
N VAL A 120 -12.20 -8.14 6.72
CA VAL A 120 -12.37 -6.91 7.50
C VAL A 120 -12.91 -7.29 8.87
N GLU A 121 -12.28 -6.81 9.91
CA GLU A 121 -12.73 -6.99 11.29
C GLU A 121 -13.10 -5.63 11.89
N ARG A 122 -14.14 -5.62 12.72
CA ARG A 122 -14.52 -4.44 13.50
C ARG A 122 -13.78 -4.45 14.84
N GLU A 123 -12.91 -3.47 15.04
CA GLU A 123 -12.21 -3.30 16.32
C GLU A 123 -13.12 -2.58 17.33
N VAL A 124 -13.59 -1.39 16.95
CA VAL A 124 -14.58 -0.58 17.67
C VAL A 124 -15.42 0.19 16.66
N THR A 125 -16.41 0.96 17.13
CA THR A 125 -17.22 1.81 16.24
C THR A 125 -16.31 2.70 15.36
N ASN A 126 -16.47 2.63 14.04
CA ASN A 126 -15.71 3.38 13.03
C ASN A 126 -14.21 3.04 12.94
N ARG A 127 -13.74 2.00 13.63
CA ARG A 127 -12.37 1.49 13.48
C ARG A 127 -12.40 0.04 13.03
N LEU A 128 -11.70 -0.23 11.94
CA LEU A 128 -11.63 -1.54 11.29
C LEU A 128 -10.17 -2.00 11.27
N LEU A 129 -9.97 -3.30 11.33
CA LEU A 129 -8.73 -3.96 10.94
C LEU A 129 -8.95 -4.58 9.57
N VAL A 130 -8.30 -4.03 8.56
CA VAL A 130 -8.37 -4.53 7.19
C VAL A 130 -7.20 -5.46 6.96
N HIS A 131 -7.45 -6.75 6.95
CA HIS A 131 -6.48 -7.77 6.60
C HIS A 131 -6.38 -7.85 5.08
N GLY A 132 -5.19 -8.06 4.55
CA GLY A 132 -5.02 -8.15 3.10
C GLY A 132 -3.60 -8.55 2.70
N ASN A 133 -3.41 -8.57 1.40
CA ASN A 133 -2.17 -8.88 0.73
C ASN A 133 -1.59 -7.59 0.14
N LEU A 134 -0.44 -7.16 0.64
CA LEU A 134 0.33 -6.04 0.10
C LEU A 134 1.42 -6.60 -0.82
N THR A 135 1.45 -6.14 -2.06
CA THR A 135 2.47 -6.55 -3.04
C THR A 135 3.36 -5.37 -3.41
N ILE A 136 4.65 -5.50 -3.15
CA ILE A 136 5.69 -4.53 -3.51
C ILE A 136 6.82 -5.28 -4.21
N ARG A 137 7.29 -4.80 -5.36
CA ARG A 137 8.34 -5.45 -6.17
C ARG A 137 8.06 -6.94 -6.44
N GLY A 138 6.83 -7.27 -6.79
CA GLY A 138 6.40 -8.64 -7.08
C GLY A 138 6.40 -9.59 -5.87
N ARG A 139 6.69 -9.09 -4.66
CA ARG A 139 6.59 -9.87 -3.42
C ARG A 139 5.33 -9.50 -2.67
N THR A 140 4.53 -10.50 -2.37
CA THR A 140 3.28 -10.36 -1.62
C THR A 140 3.49 -10.76 -0.17
N GLN A 141 3.01 -9.93 0.75
CA GLN A 141 3.06 -10.16 2.19
C GLN A 141 1.71 -9.85 2.82
N PRO A 142 1.30 -10.58 3.86
CA PRO A 142 0.12 -10.24 4.61
C PRO A 142 0.31 -8.91 5.35
N ALA A 143 -0.74 -8.11 5.38
CA ALA A 143 -0.78 -6.84 6.10
C ALA A 143 -2.09 -6.72 6.87
N ILE A 144 -2.03 -6.13 8.07
CA ILE A 144 -3.20 -5.77 8.89
C ILE A 144 -3.16 -4.26 9.06
N ILE A 145 -4.09 -3.58 8.43
CA ILE A 145 -4.11 -2.13 8.35
C ILE A 145 -5.26 -1.59 9.19
N PRO A 146 -4.96 -0.87 10.30
CA PRO A 146 -5.99 -0.16 11.06
C PRO A 146 -6.55 1.00 10.22
N VAL A 147 -7.87 1.04 10.08
CA VAL A 147 -8.58 2.04 9.28
C VAL A 147 -9.68 2.68 10.10
N ALA A 148 -9.66 4.00 10.23
CA ALA A 148 -10.80 4.79 10.68
C ALA A 148 -11.68 5.07 9.46
N LEU A 149 -12.90 4.52 9.44
CA LEU A 149 -13.86 4.68 8.35
C LEU A 149 -15.01 5.57 8.78
N LYS A 150 -15.31 6.60 7.97
CA LYS A 150 -16.42 7.52 8.19
C LYS A 150 -17.21 7.73 6.90
N ARG A 151 -18.52 7.67 6.97
CA ARG A 151 -19.40 8.10 5.88
C ARG A 151 -19.72 9.57 6.06
N LEU A 152 -19.48 10.37 5.03
CA LEU A 152 -19.75 11.81 5.02
C LEU A 152 -21.20 12.08 4.60
N PRO A 153 -21.73 13.30 4.87
CA PRO A 153 -23.12 13.66 4.51
C PRO A 153 -23.42 13.57 3.00
N ASP A 154 -22.40 13.75 2.14
CA ASP A 154 -22.49 13.63 0.69
C ASP A 154 -22.48 12.18 0.17
N GLY A 155 -22.44 11.19 1.09
CA GLY A 155 -22.38 9.77 0.77
C GLY A 155 -20.96 9.25 0.53
N THR A 156 -19.94 10.10 0.48
CA THR A 156 -18.53 9.73 0.34
C THR A 156 -18.04 8.98 1.60
N TYR A 157 -17.21 7.97 1.41
CA TYR A 157 -16.48 7.33 2.51
C TYR A 157 -15.10 7.98 2.64
N GLN A 158 -14.74 8.35 3.86
CA GLN A 158 -13.41 8.78 4.25
C GLN A 158 -12.74 7.63 5.02
N ALA A 159 -11.62 7.15 4.53
CA ALA A 159 -10.81 6.11 5.15
C ALA A 159 -9.43 6.68 5.50
N ALA A 160 -9.08 6.65 6.78
CA ALA A 160 -7.79 7.18 7.25
C ALA A 160 -7.09 6.14 8.13
N GLY A 161 -5.76 6.10 8.08
CA GLY A 161 -5.00 5.17 8.88
C GLY A 161 -3.48 5.36 8.77
N GLN A 162 -2.79 4.53 9.55
CA GLN A 162 -1.33 4.43 9.51
C GLN A 162 -0.93 2.97 9.50
N TYR A 163 0.16 2.65 8.80
CA TYR A 163 0.71 1.31 8.73
C TYR A 163 2.23 1.35 8.68
N LYS A 164 2.87 0.45 9.40
CA LYS A 164 4.34 0.30 9.39
C LYS A 164 4.73 -1.05 8.82
N PHE A 165 5.78 -1.05 8.01
CA PHE A 165 6.36 -2.27 7.47
C PHE A 165 7.86 -2.12 7.27
N LYS A 166 8.55 -3.26 7.12
CA LYS A 166 9.98 -3.29 6.83
C LYS A 166 10.21 -3.50 5.33
N GLN A 167 11.10 -2.71 4.75
CA GLN A 167 11.53 -2.83 3.35
C GLN A 167 12.07 -4.23 3.04
N THR A 168 12.86 -4.78 3.97
CA THR A 168 13.47 -6.11 3.83
C THR A 168 12.45 -7.23 3.72
N THR A 169 11.24 -7.09 4.27
CA THR A 169 10.14 -8.05 4.13
C THR A 169 9.73 -8.23 2.65
N PHE A 170 9.89 -7.15 1.85
CA PHE A 170 9.62 -7.17 0.40
C PHE A 170 10.91 -7.39 -0.42
N GLY A 171 12.02 -7.78 0.22
CA GLY A 171 13.31 -8.00 -0.43
C GLY A 171 13.98 -6.72 -0.95
N ILE A 172 13.58 -5.57 -0.40
CA ILE A 172 14.23 -4.29 -0.66
C ILE A 172 15.35 -4.13 0.36
N LYS A 173 16.58 -3.96 -0.13
CA LYS A 173 17.72 -3.65 0.72
C LYS A 173 17.72 -2.13 0.96
N PRO A 174 17.63 -1.67 2.22
CA PRO A 174 17.71 -0.24 2.53
C PRO A 174 18.98 0.40 1.98
N ILE A 175 18.85 1.57 1.37
CA ILE A 175 19.96 2.32 0.78
C ILE A 175 20.95 2.71 1.88
N GLN A 176 22.23 2.60 1.55
CA GLN A 176 23.35 2.99 2.40
C GLN A 176 24.28 3.92 1.62
N LEU A 177 24.66 5.03 2.23
CA LEU A 177 25.57 6.01 1.68
C LEU A 177 26.82 6.13 2.53
N ALA A 178 27.89 6.70 1.95
CA ALA A 178 29.17 6.99 2.64
C ALA A 178 29.70 5.78 3.44
N GLY A 179 29.77 4.59 2.80
CA GLY A 179 30.26 3.37 3.45
C GLY A 179 29.37 2.84 4.59
N GLY A 180 28.06 3.22 4.59
CA GLY A 180 27.09 2.79 5.59
C GLY A 180 26.99 3.70 6.82
N THR A 181 27.68 4.85 6.81
CA THR A 181 27.57 5.85 7.88
C THR A 181 26.25 6.60 7.89
N VAL A 182 25.58 6.67 6.73
CA VAL A 182 24.19 7.09 6.56
C VAL A 182 23.39 5.92 5.97
N LYS A 183 22.27 5.60 6.57
CA LYS A 183 21.39 4.50 6.14
C LYS A 183 19.94 4.96 6.14
N VAL A 184 19.18 4.50 5.16
CA VAL A 184 17.72 4.55 5.23
C VAL A 184 17.25 3.52 6.26
N LYS A 185 16.30 3.88 7.12
CA LYS A 185 15.69 2.92 8.05
C LYS A 185 14.96 1.82 7.27
N ASP A 186 15.05 0.59 7.79
CA ASP A 186 14.31 -0.53 7.23
C ASP A 186 12.79 -0.36 7.41
N GLU A 187 12.37 0.16 8.57
CA GLU A 187 10.96 0.44 8.85
C GLU A 187 10.51 1.73 8.18
N LEU A 188 9.48 1.62 7.36
CA LEU A 188 8.74 2.72 6.75
C LEU A 188 7.38 2.87 7.44
N GLN A 189 6.88 4.09 7.52
CA GLN A 189 5.54 4.38 8.00
C GLN A 189 4.70 5.00 6.89
N ILE A 190 3.57 4.38 6.61
CA ILE A 190 2.52 4.92 5.75
C ILE A 190 1.53 5.69 6.61
N GLU A 191 1.07 6.83 6.11
CA GLU A 191 -0.07 7.60 6.59
C GLU A 191 -0.97 7.91 5.40
N PHE A 192 -2.26 7.67 5.55
CA PHE A 192 -3.19 7.92 4.43
C PHE A 192 -4.52 8.48 4.90
N GLU A 193 -5.10 9.27 4.03
CA GLU A 193 -6.50 9.67 4.03
C GLU A 193 -7.02 9.53 2.59
N LEU A 194 -7.96 8.63 2.37
CA LEU A 194 -8.55 8.35 1.07
C LEU A 194 -10.05 8.63 1.10
N PHE A 195 -10.58 9.08 -0.02
CA PHE A 195 -12.01 9.30 -0.20
C PHE A 195 -12.51 8.42 -1.33
N LEU A 196 -13.63 7.71 -1.09
CA LEU A 196 -14.23 6.77 -2.03
C LEU A 196 -15.70 7.15 -2.30
N ARG A 197 -16.08 7.12 -3.56
CA ARG A 197 -17.46 7.41 -4.00
C ARG A 197 -17.87 6.52 -5.16
#